data_b86f8d5f8807a08c49ccef8959b34c97
#
_entry.id   b86f8d5f8807a08c49ccef8959b34c97
#
_cell.length_a   1.000
_cell.length_b   1.000
_cell.length_c   1.000
_cell.angle_alpha   90.00
_cell.angle_beta   90.00
_cell.angle_gamma   90.00
#
_symmetry.space_group_name_H-M   'P 1'
#
loop_
_entity.id
_entity.type
_entity.pdbx_description
1 polymer ?
#
loop_
_entity_poly.entity_id
_entity_poly.type
_entity_poly.pdbx_seq_one_letter_code
_entity_poly.pdbx_strand_id
1 'polypeptide(L)'
;MESAVVGERRDRPTGEELELPDDLPVRKRHTARIVWIAAGALAAVGAFQFLQAATDATDKPIGTYLTSVVVPLAEPSASAFGASGEVKLAFAMPSQEISYPLDVHGDPSALHYAWIRNGDTALVTGAQPLTGDRVMVPDTAGFYKLALLKSGQQRQVEGLTLAVLVPFEEKERGMLRGYRIGTYLAERARGRTPPPEGFLEIMPADVELPITRHLKVGDFLNHDQVGKWPSYSAINPKLLDKLELVIAEIARWHGEKAVADIDIDVHSGFRAPEHNRRVRRAASDSQHQYGDAADVAIDANGDGKITAIDTRMVGLAVEIVELKHPDLVGGLGIYTSGHASTNYVHIDVRGKRARWRGRG
;
A
#
# COMPACT_ATOMS: atom_id res chain seq x y z
N MET A 1 -0.38 74.75 -12.35
CA MET A 1 0.71 74.13 -13.11
C MET A 1 0.77 72.68 -12.70
N GLU A 2 0.06 71.84 -13.44
CA GLU A 2 -0.04 70.40 -13.30
C GLU A 2 1.20 69.77 -13.94
N SER A 3 1.79 68.82 -13.26
CA SER A 3 2.79 67.95 -13.88
C SER A 3 2.36 66.50 -13.70
N ALA A 4 1.91 65.91 -14.79
CA ALA A 4 1.49 64.53 -14.90
C ALA A 4 2.69 63.59 -14.85
N VAL A 5 2.64 62.58 -13.94
CA VAL A 5 3.58 61.46 -13.94
C VAL A 5 2.95 60.30 -14.73
N VAL A 6 3.57 60.04 -15.86
CA VAL A 6 3.26 58.91 -16.75
C VAL A 6 3.82 57.64 -16.08
N GLY A 7 2.94 56.72 -15.73
CA GLY A 7 3.30 55.39 -15.22
C GLY A 7 3.63 54.46 -16.38
N GLU A 8 4.85 54.01 -16.41
CA GLU A 8 5.39 53.03 -17.36
C GLU A 8 4.85 51.63 -17.03
N ARG A 9 4.05 51.05 -17.91
CA ARG A 9 3.61 49.65 -17.85
C ARG A 9 4.76 48.76 -18.25
N ARG A 10 5.33 48.06 -17.29
CA ARG A 10 6.23 46.93 -17.57
C ARG A 10 5.42 45.75 -18.11
N ASP A 11 5.65 45.44 -19.36
CA ASP A 11 5.20 44.20 -20.00
C ASP A 11 5.75 43.01 -19.27
N ARG A 12 4.86 42.12 -18.85
CA ARG A 12 5.22 40.79 -18.35
C ARG A 12 5.54 39.90 -19.55
N PRO A 13 6.63 39.16 -19.54
CA PRO A 13 6.88 38.18 -20.57
C PRO A 13 5.81 37.08 -20.50
N THR A 14 5.19 36.82 -21.64
CA THR A 14 4.33 35.67 -21.89
C THR A 14 5.11 34.40 -21.60
N GLY A 15 4.70 33.66 -20.56
CA GLY A 15 5.29 32.38 -20.24
C GLY A 15 5.04 31.39 -21.38
N GLU A 16 6.10 30.81 -21.87
CA GLU A 16 6.10 29.64 -22.71
C GLU A 16 5.30 28.54 -22.03
N GLU A 17 4.23 28.15 -22.66
CA GLU A 17 3.39 27.01 -22.28
C GLU A 17 4.23 25.75 -22.57
N LEU A 18 4.83 25.18 -21.54
CA LEU A 18 5.41 23.83 -21.60
C LEU A 18 4.25 22.86 -21.78
N GLU A 19 3.94 22.54 -23.04
CA GLU A 19 3.16 21.38 -23.41
C GLU A 19 3.86 20.14 -22.86
N LEU A 20 3.24 19.51 -21.86
CA LEU A 20 3.59 18.16 -21.46
C LEU A 20 3.18 17.24 -22.62
N PRO A 21 4.05 16.30 -23.03
CA PRO A 21 3.70 15.37 -24.09
C PRO A 21 2.49 14.54 -23.69
N ASP A 22 1.49 14.51 -24.57
CA ASP A 22 0.23 13.75 -24.45
C ASP A 22 0.41 12.22 -24.51
N ASP A 23 1.63 11.72 -24.56
CA ASP A 23 1.98 10.31 -24.70
C ASP A 23 2.67 9.73 -23.48
N LEU A 24 1.96 9.66 -22.35
CA LEU A 24 2.28 8.64 -21.36
C LEU A 24 1.58 7.33 -21.80
N PRO A 25 2.33 6.25 -22.07
CA PRO A 25 1.73 5.03 -22.54
C PRO A 25 0.79 4.48 -21.48
N VAL A 26 -0.49 4.43 -21.80
CA VAL A 26 -1.47 3.60 -21.10
C VAL A 26 -0.91 2.17 -21.10
N ARG A 27 -0.44 1.73 -19.96
CA ARG A 27 0.16 0.42 -19.78
C ARG A 27 -0.95 -0.63 -19.91
N LYS A 28 -1.17 -1.11 -21.14
CA LYS A 28 -2.02 -2.29 -21.38
C LYS A 28 -1.38 -3.45 -20.63
N ARG A 29 -1.94 -3.80 -19.49
CA ARG A 29 -1.63 -5.08 -18.84
C ARG A 29 -2.18 -6.19 -19.72
N HIS A 30 -1.33 -6.75 -20.58
CA HIS A 30 -1.61 -8.02 -21.23
C HIS A 30 -1.65 -9.09 -20.15
N THR A 31 -2.82 -9.65 -19.97
CA THR A 31 -3.12 -10.82 -19.16
C THR A 31 -2.11 -11.92 -19.42
N ALA A 32 -1.20 -12.13 -18.46
CA ALA A 32 -0.35 -13.33 -18.41
C ALA A 32 -1.22 -14.52 -17.96
N ARG A 33 -2.07 -15.01 -18.85
CA ARG A 33 -2.92 -16.21 -18.62
C ARG A 33 -2.24 -17.55 -18.97
N ILE A 34 -0.91 -17.59 -19.18
CA ILE A 34 -0.25 -18.78 -19.77
C ILE A 34 0.81 -19.44 -18.86
N VAL A 35 1.01 -19.07 -17.61
CA VAL A 35 2.07 -19.68 -16.77
C VAL A 35 1.57 -20.69 -15.74
N TRP A 36 0.27 -20.81 -15.47
CA TRP A 36 -0.23 -21.71 -14.41
C TRP A 36 -0.50 -23.15 -14.84
N ILE A 37 -0.45 -23.50 -16.14
CA ILE A 37 -0.65 -24.88 -16.61
C ILE A 37 0.63 -25.70 -16.52
N ALA A 38 1.82 -25.08 -16.56
CA ALA A 38 3.10 -25.81 -16.51
C ALA A 38 3.53 -26.19 -15.07
N ALA A 39 3.14 -25.43 -14.04
CA ALA A 39 3.50 -25.73 -12.65
C ALA A 39 2.69 -26.89 -12.05
N GLY A 40 1.43 -27.06 -12.47
CA GLY A 40 0.57 -28.16 -12.03
C GLY A 40 1.01 -29.53 -12.57
N ALA A 41 1.61 -29.58 -13.76
CA ALA A 41 2.06 -30.82 -14.38
C ALA A 41 3.37 -31.36 -13.77
N LEU A 42 4.26 -30.47 -13.31
CA LEU A 42 5.52 -30.87 -12.66
C LEU A 42 5.31 -31.41 -11.23
N ALA A 43 4.32 -30.90 -10.49
CA ALA A 43 3.97 -31.41 -9.16
C ALA A 43 3.31 -32.81 -9.24
N ALA A 44 2.52 -33.09 -10.29
CA ALA A 44 1.88 -34.39 -10.49
C ALA A 44 2.89 -35.46 -10.92
N VAL A 45 3.91 -35.11 -11.69
CA VAL A 45 4.97 -36.06 -12.10
C VAL A 45 5.90 -36.42 -10.94
N GLY A 46 6.21 -35.45 -10.06
CA GLY A 46 7.00 -35.70 -8.85
C GLY A 46 6.29 -36.64 -7.85
N ALA A 47 4.97 -36.49 -7.69
CA ALA A 47 4.18 -37.35 -6.82
C ALA A 47 4.04 -38.78 -7.37
N PHE A 48 3.95 -38.94 -8.70
CA PHE A 48 3.85 -40.26 -9.33
C PHE A 48 5.16 -41.04 -9.29
N GLN A 49 6.30 -40.39 -9.43
CA GLN A 49 7.61 -41.05 -9.28
C GLN A 49 7.90 -41.47 -7.82
N PHE A 50 7.38 -40.73 -6.84
CA PHE A 50 7.52 -41.11 -5.42
C PHE A 50 6.64 -42.30 -5.04
N LEU A 51 5.48 -42.47 -5.69
CA LEU A 51 4.61 -43.63 -5.46
C LEU A 51 5.15 -44.92 -6.12
N GLN A 52 5.88 -44.85 -7.22
CA GLN A 52 6.47 -46.02 -7.87
C GLN A 52 7.73 -46.53 -7.15
N ALA A 53 8.46 -45.65 -6.49
CA ALA A 53 9.62 -46.06 -5.66
C ALA A 53 9.22 -46.75 -4.34
N ALA A 54 7.96 -46.64 -3.91
CA ALA A 54 7.45 -47.23 -2.69
C ALA A 54 6.92 -48.68 -2.85
N THR A 55 6.79 -49.18 -4.09
CA THR A 55 6.24 -50.53 -4.36
C THR A 55 7.28 -51.65 -4.56
N ASP A 56 8.59 -51.31 -4.60
CA ASP A 56 9.65 -52.27 -4.85
C ASP A 56 10.51 -52.68 -3.62
N ALA A 57 10.06 -52.35 -2.40
CA ALA A 57 10.72 -52.74 -1.17
C ALA A 57 9.87 -53.74 -0.38
N THR A 58 9.85 -55.00 -0.85
CA THR A 58 9.48 -56.15 -0.02
C THR A 58 10.69 -56.56 0.83
N ASP A 59 10.41 -56.71 2.12
CA ASP A 59 11.24 -57.34 3.15
C ASP A 59 12.29 -56.46 3.86
N LYS A 60 11.82 -55.75 4.91
CA LYS A 60 12.43 -55.73 6.24
C LYS A 60 11.47 -55.17 7.29
N PRO A 61 11.49 -55.76 8.52
CA PRO A 61 10.49 -55.44 9.51
C PRO A 61 10.86 -54.22 10.35
N ILE A 62 9.84 -53.49 10.71
CA ILE A 62 9.63 -52.73 11.93
C ILE A 62 10.44 -51.45 12.12
N GLY A 63 9.72 -50.37 12.05
CA GLY A 63 9.76 -49.36 13.07
C GLY A 63 10.73 -48.24 12.87
N THR A 64 10.46 -47.40 11.94
CA THR A 64 10.63 -45.98 12.21
C THR A 64 9.48 -45.28 11.48
N TYR A 65 8.37 -45.13 12.15
CA TYR A 65 7.40 -44.10 11.80
C TYR A 65 8.14 -42.79 11.96
N LEU A 66 8.71 -42.28 10.86
CA LEU A 66 8.90 -40.87 10.71
C LEU A 66 7.50 -40.30 10.70
N THR A 67 6.92 -40.07 11.87
CA THR A 67 5.93 -39.05 12.01
C THR A 67 6.59 -37.81 11.45
N SER A 68 6.24 -37.45 10.21
CA SER A 68 6.40 -36.11 9.73
C SER A 68 5.72 -35.26 10.80
N VAL A 69 6.52 -34.68 11.68
CA VAL A 69 6.06 -33.74 12.66
C VAL A 69 5.57 -32.57 11.76
N VAL A 70 4.28 -32.61 11.49
CA VAL A 70 3.63 -31.44 10.89
C VAL A 70 3.86 -30.34 11.91
N VAL A 71 4.83 -29.48 11.62
CA VAL A 71 5.07 -28.30 12.43
C VAL A 71 3.75 -27.57 12.40
N PRO A 72 3.06 -27.38 13.54
CA PRO A 72 1.86 -26.58 13.53
C PRO A 72 2.27 -25.19 13.05
N LEU A 73 1.68 -24.79 11.94
CA LEU A 73 2.03 -23.57 11.26
C LEU A 73 1.09 -22.50 11.77
N ALA A 74 1.67 -21.39 12.19
CA ALA A 74 0.89 -20.19 12.39
C ALA A 74 0.45 -19.69 11.01
N GLU A 75 -0.85 -19.47 10.86
CA GLU A 75 -1.41 -18.86 9.66
C GLU A 75 -1.90 -17.45 10.00
N PRO A 76 -1.79 -16.49 9.08
CA PRO A 76 -2.35 -15.17 9.30
C PRO A 76 -3.85 -15.28 9.51
N SER A 77 -4.38 -14.58 10.49
CA SER A 77 -5.83 -14.47 10.71
C SER A 77 -6.47 -13.78 9.51
N ALA A 78 -7.67 -14.21 9.12
CA ALA A 78 -8.44 -13.61 8.03
C ALA A 78 -8.82 -12.14 8.28
N SER A 79 -8.78 -11.69 9.53
CA SER A 79 -9.06 -10.30 9.96
C SER A 79 -7.79 -9.54 10.32
N ALA A 80 -6.70 -9.78 9.63
CA ALA A 80 -5.37 -9.33 10.01
C ALA A 80 -5.28 -7.83 10.27
N PHE A 81 -5.73 -7.00 9.34
CA PHE A 81 -5.66 -5.56 9.49
C PHE A 81 -6.87 -4.89 8.82
N GLY A 82 -7.51 -3.96 9.55
CA GLY A 82 -8.61 -3.16 9.06
C GLY A 82 -9.96 -3.89 8.99
N ALA A 83 -11.04 -3.15 8.73
CA ALA A 83 -12.40 -3.66 8.64
C ALA A 83 -12.69 -4.41 7.34
N SER A 84 -11.90 -4.16 6.28
CA SER A 84 -11.99 -4.88 5.01
C SER A 84 -11.45 -6.31 5.09
N GLY A 85 -10.49 -6.55 6.00
CA GLY A 85 -9.73 -7.79 6.04
C GLY A 85 -8.75 -7.99 4.86
N GLU A 86 -8.55 -6.94 4.04
CA GLU A 86 -7.72 -7.01 2.83
C GLU A 86 -6.39 -6.25 2.97
N VAL A 87 -6.17 -5.53 4.08
CA VAL A 87 -4.91 -4.81 4.33
C VAL A 87 -3.84 -5.81 4.78
N LYS A 88 -2.79 -5.95 3.99
CA LYS A 88 -1.70 -6.92 4.18
C LYS A 88 -0.44 -6.32 4.78
N LEU A 89 -0.47 -5.04 5.13
CA LEU A 89 0.66 -4.30 5.64
C LEU A 89 0.41 -3.80 7.06
N ALA A 90 1.25 -4.22 8.01
CA ALA A 90 1.35 -3.60 9.32
C ALA A 90 2.41 -2.49 9.30
N PHE A 91 2.21 -1.48 10.14
CA PHE A 91 3.15 -0.38 10.29
C PHE A 91 3.65 -0.35 11.73
N ALA A 92 4.95 -0.18 11.93
CA ALA A 92 5.56 -0.08 13.25
C ALA A 92 6.78 0.84 13.24
N MET A 93 7.09 1.39 14.41
CA MET A 93 8.36 2.10 14.63
C MET A 93 9.49 1.10 14.91
N PRO A 94 10.75 1.47 14.69
CA PRO A 94 11.89 0.61 15.02
C PRO A 94 11.84 0.12 16.46
N SER A 95 12.14 -1.16 16.67
CA SER A 95 12.19 -1.80 17.99
C SER A 95 10.89 -1.73 18.81
N GLN A 96 9.76 -1.51 18.15
CA GLN A 96 8.44 -1.54 18.79
C GLN A 96 7.99 -3.00 18.99
N GLU A 97 7.28 -3.28 20.08
CA GLU A 97 6.54 -4.53 20.24
C GLU A 97 5.14 -4.35 19.64
N ILE A 98 4.72 -5.25 18.76
CA ILE A 98 3.40 -5.23 18.14
C ILE A 98 2.67 -6.56 18.34
N SER A 99 1.32 -6.51 18.27
CA SER A 99 0.50 -7.69 18.06
C SER A 99 0.53 -8.02 16.56
N TYR A 100 0.96 -9.22 16.23
CA TYR A 100 0.98 -9.71 14.85
C TYR A 100 -0.07 -10.81 14.73
N PRO A 101 -0.99 -10.72 13.77
CA PRO A 101 -2.18 -11.57 13.72
C PRO A 101 -1.82 -12.98 13.24
N LEU A 102 -1.29 -13.76 14.15
CA LEU A 102 -0.94 -15.15 13.95
C LEU A 102 -1.95 -16.06 14.65
N ASP A 103 -2.50 -17.01 13.91
CA ASP A 103 -3.24 -18.11 14.48
C ASP A 103 -2.26 -19.29 14.67
N VAL A 104 -1.86 -19.52 15.92
CA VAL A 104 -0.86 -20.54 16.28
C VAL A 104 -1.59 -21.81 16.71
N HIS A 105 -1.52 -22.84 15.87
CA HIS A 105 -2.01 -24.17 16.22
C HIS A 105 -0.92 -24.97 16.97
N GLY A 106 -1.22 -25.39 18.21
CA GLY A 106 -0.34 -26.18 19.05
C GLY A 106 0.34 -25.37 20.16
N ASP A 107 1.42 -25.93 20.73
CA ASP A 107 2.18 -25.28 21.80
C ASP A 107 3.09 -24.18 21.24
N PRO A 108 2.78 -22.89 21.48
CA PRO A 108 3.61 -21.80 21.01
C PRO A 108 4.99 -21.73 21.66
N SER A 109 5.18 -22.33 22.85
CA SER A 109 6.45 -22.27 23.58
C SER A 109 7.63 -22.92 22.85
N ALA A 110 7.34 -23.77 21.85
CA ALA A 110 8.35 -24.38 20.99
C ALA A 110 8.67 -23.61 19.73
N LEU A 111 7.94 -22.50 19.47
CA LEU A 111 8.12 -21.66 18.29
C LEU A 111 9.04 -20.49 18.62
N HIS A 112 9.88 -20.18 17.65
CA HIS A 112 10.64 -18.96 17.61
C HIS A 112 10.27 -18.20 16.35
N TYR A 113 10.52 -16.91 16.33
CA TYR A 113 10.38 -16.08 15.14
C TYR A 113 11.65 -15.28 14.86
N ALA A 114 11.79 -14.89 13.63
CA ALA A 114 12.80 -13.95 13.16
C ALA A 114 12.23 -13.19 11.95
N TRP A 115 12.93 -12.17 11.50
CA TRP A 115 12.51 -11.37 10.38
C TRP A 115 13.41 -11.60 9.15
N ILE A 116 12.79 -11.56 7.97
CA ILE A 116 13.45 -11.59 6.67
C ILE A 116 13.11 -10.27 5.98
N ARG A 117 14.09 -9.53 5.48
CA ARG A 117 13.84 -8.34 4.67
C ARG A 117 13.19 -8.72 3.36
N ASN A 118 12.25 -7.90 2.87
CA ASN A 118 11.61 -8.15 1.58
C ASN A 118 12.66 -8.15 0.45
N GLY A 119 12.58 -9.16 -0.42
CA GLY A 119 13.58 -9.39 -1.47
C GLY A 119 14.78 -10.25 -1.05
N ASP A 120 14.97 -10.52 0.25
CA ASP A 120 16.02 -11.38 0.78
C ASP A 120 15.50 -12.77 1.15
N THR A 121 16.43 -13.68 1.46
CA THR A 121 16.14 -15.04 1.97
C THR A 121 16.75 -15.28 3.34
N ALA A 122 17.70 -14.46 3.76
CA ALA A 122 18.39 -14.57 5.02
C ALA A 122 17.62 -13.90 6.16
N LEU A 123 17.72 -14.46 7.36
CA LEU A 123 17.23 -13.82 8.58
C LEU A 123 18.06 -12.58 8.88
N VAL A 124 17.39 -11.46 9.15
CA VAL A 124 18.04 -10.21 9.54
C VAL A 124 18.06 -9.99 11.05
N THR A 125 17.27 -10.77 11.80
CA THR A 125 17.28 -10.76 13.27
C THR A 125 17.63 -12.14 13.84
N GLY A 126 18.10 -12.16 15.09
CA GLY A 126 18.22 -13.41 15.84
C GLY A 126 16.85 -14.03 16.11
N ALA A 127 16.81 -15.35 16.27
CA ALA A 127 15.61 -16.07 16.65
C ALA A 127 15.16 -15.66 18.07
N GLN A 128 13.90 -15.31 18.23
CA GLN A 128 13.27 -14.93 19.50
C GLN A 128 12.10 -15.87 19.81
N PRO A 129 11.84 -16.21 21.08
CA PRO A 129 10.69 -17.01 21.45
C PRO A 129 9.39 -16.32 21.03
N LEU A 130 8.47 -17.07 20.42
CA LEU A 130 7.14 -16.56 20.12
C LEU A 130 6.23 -16.72 21.34
N THR A 131 5.85 -15.60 21.95
CA THR A 131 4.98 -15.58 23.12
C THR A 131 3.63 -15.01 22.72
N GLY A 132 2.69 -15.90 22.40
CA GLY A 132 1.38 -15.49 21.88
C GLY A 132 1.48 -14.83 20.51
N ASP A 133 0.83 -13.69 20.34
CA ASP A 133 0.82 -12.88 19.11
C ASP A 133 1.80 -11.68 19.16
N ARG A 134 2.60 -11.55 20.24
CA ARG A 134 3.52 -10.43 20.43
C ARG A 134 4.86 -10.70 19.75
N VAL A 135 5.29 -9.74 18.95
CA VAL A 135 6.58 -9.77 18.26
C VAL A 135 7.30 -8.44 18.36
N MET A 136 8.61 -8.49 18.58
CA MET A 136 9.48 -7.31 18.51
C MET A 136 9.87 -7.08 17.05
N VAL A 137 9.66 -5.87 16.56
CA VAL A 137 10.02 -5.52 15.17
C VAL A 137 11.52 -5.23 15.05
N PRO A 138 12.10 -5.29 13.83
CA PRO A 138 13.47 -4.88 13.56
C PRO A 138 13.73 -3.41 13.96
N ASP A 139 14.98 -3.09 14.23
CA ASP A 139 15.46 -1.75 14.56
C ASP A 139 15.73 -0.89 13.33
N THR A 140 15.73 -1.47 12.15
CA THR A 140 16.06 -0.82 10.88
C THR A 140 14.79 -0.66 10.03
N ALA A 141 14.62 0.50 9.42
CA ALA A 141 13.50 0.77 8.51
C ALA A 141 13.54 -0.13 7.26
N GLY A 142 12.36 -0.49 6.76
CA GLY A 142 12.20 -1.34 5.57
C GLY A 142 10.97 -2.22 5.64
N PHE A 143 10.84 -3.13 4.68
CA PHE A 143 9.75 -4.11 4.63
C PHE A 143 10.26 -5.49 5.02
N TYR A 144 9.48 -6.18 5.85
CA TYR A 144 9.87 -7.47 6.44
C TYR A 144 8.74 -8.48 6.40
N LYS A 145 9.12 -9.75 6.28
CA LYS A 145 8.26 -10.91 6.44
C LYS A 145 8.66 -11.68 7.68
N LEU A 146 7.66 -12.16 8.40
CA LEU A 146 7.91 -12.98 9.59
C LEU A 146 8.30 -14.40 9.17
N ALA A 147 9.35 -14.93 9.75
CA ALA A 147 9.74 -16.34 9.66
C ALA A 147 9.49 -17.03 11.00
N LEU A 148 8.81 -18.17 10.97
CA LEU A 148 8.64 -19.05 12.11
C LEU A 148 9.71 -20.14 12.07
N LEU A 149 10.28 -20.43 13.24
CA LEU A 149 11.40 -21.35 13.42
C LEU A 149 11.03 -22.42 14.44
N LYS A 150 11.24 -23.70 14.09
CA LYS A 150 11.07 -24.83 15.00
C LYS A 150 12.02 -25.96 14.64
N SER A 151 12.79 -26.45 15.62
CA SER A 151 13.66 -27.64 15.46
C SER A 151 14.55 -27.58 14.19
N GLY A 152 15.14 -26.42 13.89
CA GLY A 152 15.99 -26.22 12.71
C GLY A 152 15.24 -26.02 11.38
N GLN A 153 13.92 -26.06 11.39
CA GLN A 153 13.10 -25.73 10.23
C GLN A 153 12.68 -24.27 10.27
N GLN A 154 12.58 -23.65 9.09
CA GLN A 154 12.13 -22.27 8.90
C GLN A 154 10.96 -22.23 7.94
N ARG A 155 9.91 -21.47 8.28
CA ARG A 155 8.81 -21.17 7.37
C ARG A 155 8.47 -19.68 7.42
N GLN A 156 8.39 -19.06 6.27
CA GLN A 156 7.93 -17.68 6.13
C GLN A 156 6.40 -17.62 6.21
N VAL A 157 5.89 -16.65 6.94
CA VAL A 157 4.45 -16.35 7.00
C VAL A 157 4.10 -15.56 5.76
N GLU A 158 3.22 -16.13 4.96
CA GLU A 158 2.76 -15.50 3.71
C GLU A 158 1.57 -14.57 3.93
N GLY A 159 1.35 -13.67 3.00
CA GLY A 159 0.17 -12.81 2.96
C GLY A 159 0.24 -11.58 3.87
N LEU A 160 1.19 -11.48 4.79
CA LEU A 160 1.39 -10.32 5.65
C LEU A 160 2.82 -9.79 5.56
N THR A 161 2.94 -8.48 5.58
CA THR A 161 4.21 -7.76 5.57
C THR A 161 4.22 -6.74 6.70
N LEU A 162 5.38 -6.55 7.31
CA LEU A 162 5.64 -5.47 8.27
C LEU A 162 6.43 -4.36 7.57
N ALA A 163 5.95 -3.12 7.66
CA ALA A 163 6.72 -1.93 7.33
C ALA A 163 7.24 -1.30 8.62
N VAL A 164 8.55 -1.31 8.79
CA VAL A 164 9.24 -0.53 9.83
C VAL A 164 9.54 0.84 9.27
N LEU A 165 9.01 1.87 9.91
CA LEU A 165 9.08 3.24 9.42
C LEU A 165 10.41 3.92 9.78
N VAL A 166 10.85 4.84 8.93
CA VAL A 166 11.85 5.85 9.33
C VAL A 166 11.15 6.87 10.19
N PRO A 167 11.53 7.08 11.47
CA PRO A 167 10.88 8.04 12.35
C PRO A 167 10.88 9.45 11.77
N PHE A 168 9.78 10.19 12.01
CA PHE A 168 9.66 11.58 11.57
C PHE A 168 10.78 12.47 12.13
N GLU A 169 11.25 12.18 13.35
CA GLU A 169 12.31 12.88 14.05
C GLU A 169 13.66 12.85 13.33
N GLU A 170 13.88 11.86 12.45
CA GLU A 170 15.07 11.80 11.60
C GLU A 170 15.06 12.87 10.48
N LYS A 171 13.91 13.52 10.28
CA LYS A 171 13.81 14.60 9.32
C LYS A 171 14.42 15.89 9.86
N GLU A 172 15.50 16.33 9.25
CA GLU A 172 16.20 17.56 9.59
C GLU A 172 16.10 18.61 8.46
N ARG A 173 15.66 19.83 8.79
CA ARG A 173 15.59 20.96 7.84
C ARG A 173 14.90 20.63 6.51
N GLY A 174 13.87 19.77 6.57
CA GLY A 174 13.13 19.34 5.38
C GLY A 174 13.79 18.22 4.59
N MET A 175 14.89 17.66 5.08
CA MET A 175 15.58 16.51 4.48
C MET A 175 15.37 15.27 5.33
N LEU A 176 15.18 14.11 4.71
CA LEU A 176 15.14 12.80 5.32
C LEU A 176 16.17 11.92 4.62
N ARG A 177 17.25 11.58 5.31
CA ARG A 177 18.33 10.73 4.76
C ARG A 177 18.77 11.15 3.33
N GLY A 178 18.88 12.46 3.08
CA GLY A 178 19.24 13.01 1.76
C GLY A 178 18.07 13.25 0.79
N TYR A 179 16.86 12.79 1.13
CA TYR A 179 15.65 13.02 0.35
C TYR A 179 14.94 14.32 0.80
N ARG A 180 14.48 15.13 -0.15
CA ARG A 180 13.83 16.41 0.14
C ARG A 180 12.33 16.25 0.36
N ILE A 181 11.92 15.92 1.58
CA ILE A 181 10.51 15.84 1.99
C ILE A 181 9.88 17.26 2.00
N GLY A 182 10.61 18.25 2.49
CA GLY A 182 10.09 19.60 2.74
C GLY A 182 9.57 19.79 4.16
N THR A 183 8.81 20.85 4.38
CA THR A 183 8.35 21.27 5.72
C THR A 183 6.83 21.28 5.76
N TYR A 184 6.23 20.57 6.72
CA TYR A 184 4.80 20.55 6.99
C TYR A 184 4.35 21.88 7.60
N LEU A 185 3.07 22.21 7.43
CA LEU A 185 2.54 23.45 8.02
C LEU A 185 2.58 23.43 9.55
N ALA A 186 2.39 22.28 10.17
CA ALA A 186 2.47 22.12 11.64
C ALA A 186 3.86 22.47 12.18
N GLU A 187 4.94 22.17 11.47
CA GLU A 187 6.30 22.54 11.86
C GLU A 187 6.52 24.07 11.87
N ARG A 188 5.66 24.84 11.20
CA ARG A 188 5.67 26.31 11.15
C ARG A 188 4.62 26.95 12.07
N ALA A 189 4.05 26.17 12.99
CA ALA A 189 2.94 26.59 13.87
C ALA A 189 1.71 27.14 13.12
N ARG A 190 1.49 26.71 11.87
CA ARG A 190 0.38 27.16 11.01
C ARG A 190 -0.61 26.04 10.64
N GLY A 191 -0.19 24.77 10.73
CA GLY A 191 -1.01 23.60 10.44
C GLY A 191 -1.71 23.06 11.69
N ARG A 192 -2.86 22.39 11.47
CA ARG A 192 -3.60 21.67 12.52
C ARG A 192 -3.44 20.16 12.40
N THR A 193 -3.08 19.67 11.20
CA THR A 193 -2.84 18.25 10.94
C THR A 193 -1.43 17.90 11.41
N PRO A 194 -1.25 16.96 12.34
CA PRO A 194 0.09 16.51 12.73
C PRO A 194 0.81 15.87 11.55
N PRO A 195 2.14 15.96 11.46
CA PRO A 195 2.91 15.22 10.49
C PRO A 195 2.70 13.70 10.67
N PRO A 196 3.02 12.86 9.66
CA PRO A 196 3.05 11.43 9.85
C PRO A 196 4.10 11.05 10.91
N GLU A 197 3.85 9.99 11.67
CA GLU A 197 4.78 9.49 12.70
C GLU A 197 6.12 9.05 12.10
N GLY A 198 6.09 8.58 10.85
CA GLY A 198 7.28 8.15 10.13
C GLY A 198 7.01 7.97 8.64
N PHE A 199 8.03 7.53 7.94
CA PHE A 199 8.00 7.33 6.49
C PHE A 199 8.41 5.91 6.11
N LEU A 200 7.76 5.35 5.13
CA LEU A 200 8.22 4.15 4.44
C LEU A 200 9.53 4.46 3.71
N GLU A 201 10.53 3.63 3.90
CA GLU A 201 11.74 3.60 3.09
C GLU A 201 11.59 2.52 2.04
N ILE A 202 11.49 2.93 0.77
CA ILE A 202 11.09 2.06 -0.34
C ILE A 202 12.30 1.85 -1.25
N MET A 203 12.66 0.58 -1.47
CA MET A 203 13.70 0.16 -2.41
C MET A 203 13.06 -0.35 -3.72
N PRO A 204 13.82 -0.52 -4.81
CA PRO A 204 13.28 -1.07 -6.06
C PRO A 204 12.55 -2.40 -5.90
N ALA A 205 13.03 -3.28 -5.00
CA ALA A 205 12.42 -4.58 -4.71
C ALA A 205 11.05 -4.47 -4.03
N ASP A 206 10.72 -3.33 -3.43
CA ASP A 206 9.49 -3.14 -2.68
C ASP A 206 8.34 -2.58 -3.55
N VAL A 207 8.63 -2.09 -4.75
CA VAL A 207 7.65 -1.39 -5.61
C VAL A 207 6.44 -2.27 -5.94
N GLU A 208 6.66 -3.53 -6.24
CA GLU A 208 5.60 -4.50 -6.58
C GLU A 208 5.03 -5.24 -5.37
N LEU A 209 5.46 -4.89 -4.15
CA LEU A 209 4.97 -5.52 -2.92
C LEU A 209 3.49 -5.19 -2.73
N PRO A 210 2.60 -6.21 -2.64
CA PRO A 210 1.19 -5.97 -2.39
C PRO A 210 0.98 -5.53 -0.94
N ILE A 211 0.28 -4.42 -0.75
CA ILE A 211 -0.08 -3.86 0.56
C ILE A 211 -1.55 -4.08 0.91
N THR A 212 -2.36 -4.31 -0.11
CA THR A 212 -3.74 -4.79 0.03
C THR A 212 -4.01 -5.82 -1.07
N ARG A 213 -5.28 -6.18 -1.27
CA ARG A 213 -5.67 -7.03 -2.39
C ARG A 213 -5.45 -6.37 -3.74
N HIS A 214 -5.76 -5.07 -3.87
CA HIS A 214 -5.77 -4.34 -5.14
C HIS A 214 -4.61 -3.35 -5.28
N LEU A 215 -3.91 -3.03 -4.18
CA LEU A 215 -2.89 -1.98 -4.14
C LEU A 215 -1.52 -2.54 -3.77
N LYS A 216 -0.48 -1.88 -4.27
CA LYS A 216 0.93 -2.16 -4.00
C LYS A 216 1.67 -0.89 -3.55
N VAL A 217 2.85 -1.06 -2.97
CA VAL A 217 3.70 0.05 -2.50
C VAL A 217 3.93 1.09 -3.59
N GLY A 218 4.16 0.63 -4.83
CA GLY A 218 4.44 1.49 -5.98
C GLY A 218 3.33 2.50 -6.31
N ASP A 219 2.08 2.19 -5.97
CA ASP A 219 0.93 3.07 -6.22
C ASP A 219 0.96 4.34 -5.34
N PHE A 220 1.77 4.35 -4.28
CA PHE A 220 1.91 5.46 -3.34
C PHE A 220 3.26 6.16 -3.42
N LEU A 221 4.05 5.89 -4.45
CA LEU A 221 5.31 6.60 -4.66
C LEU A 221 5.06 8.07 -5.02
N ASN A 222 5.93 8.93 -4.53
CA ASN A 222 5.91 10.34 -4.87
C ASN A 222 6.43 10.55 -6.31
N HIS A 223 5.61 11.14 -7.18
CA HIS A 223 5.86 11.22 -8.62
C HIS A 223 7.13 11.99 -9.00
N ASP A 224 7.61 12.92 -8.17
CA ASP A 224 8.82 13.71 -8.47
C ASP A 224 10.13 12.94 -8.18
N GLN A 225 10.04 11.69 -7.77
CA GLN A 225 11.19 10.90 -7.34
C GLN A 225 11.29 9.52 -8.02
N VAL A 226 10.55 9.34 -9.09
CA VAL A 226 10.63 8.11 -9.88
C VAL A 226 12.09 7.81 -10.27
N GLY A 227 12.56 6.62 -9.91
CA GLY A 227 13.93 6.17 -10.20
C GLY A 227 15.00 6.64 -9.22
N LYS A 228 14.68 7.36 -8.16
CA LYS A 228 15.61 7.71 -7.07
C LYS A 228 15.36 6.81 -5.86
N TRP A 229 16.42 6.17 -5.38
CA TRP A 229 16.36 5.21 -4.29
C TRP A 229 17.35 5.51 -3.17
N PRO A 230 16.97 5.29 -1.90
CA PRO A 230 15.63 4.95 -1.45
C PRO A 230 14.63 6.06 -1.75
N SER A 231 13.37 5.70 -2.03
CA SER A 231 12.25 6.64 -2.09
C SER A 231 11.49 6.64 -0.77
N TYR A 232 10.84 7.76 -0.43
CA TYR A 232 10.11 7.88 0.83
C TYR A 232 8.65 8.23 0.58
N SER A 233 7.76 7.55 1.32
CA SER A 233 6.30 7.75 1.26
C SER A 233 5.70 7.70 2.66
N ALA A 234 4.50 8.24 2.82
CA ALA A 234 3.65 7.99 3.98
C ALA A 234 2.31 7.44 3.50
N ILE A 235 1.78 6.46 4.23
CA ILE A 235 0.49 5.84 3.93
C ILE A 235 -0.24 5.62 5.26
N ASN A 236 -1.46 6.13 5.38
CA ASN A 236 -2.31 5.85 6.50
C ASN A 236 -3.02 4.50 6.28
N PRO A 237 -2.90 3.50 7.18
CA PRO A 237 -3.58 2.22 7.02
C PRO A 237 -5.11 2.35 6.90
N LYS A 238 -5.72 3.37 7.51
CA LYS A 238 -7.16 3.66 7.32
C LYS A 238 -7.53 4.02 5.89
N LEU A 239 -6.61 4.67 5.15
CA LEU A 239 -6.84 4.96 3.74
C LEU A 239 -6.88 3.67 2.92
N LEU A 240 -5.94 2.76 3.15
CA LEU A 240 -5.91 1.46 2.49
C LEU A 240 -7.20 0.68 2.72
N ASP A 241 -7.62 0.61 3.98
CA ASP A 241 -8.86 -0.06 4.38
C ASP A 241 -10.10 0.55 3.72
N LYS A 242 -10.18 1.88 3.71
CA LYS A 242 -11.27 2.61 3.05
C LYS A 242 -11.34 2.33 1.54
N LEU A 243 -10.20 2.32 0.86
CA LEU A 243 -10.14 2.04 -0.58
C LEU A 243 -10.63 0.61 -0.89
N GLU A 244 -10.21 -0.39 -0.11
CA GLU A 244 -10.68 -1.77 -0.27
C GLU A 244 -12.18 -1.90 0.01
N LEU A 245 -12.71 -1.24 1.05
CA LEU A 245 -14.14 -1.22 1.32
C LEU A 245 -14.96 -0.55 0.20
N VAL A 246 -14.43 0.50 -0.42
CA VAL A 246 -15.05 1.15 -1.58
C VAL A 246 -15.10 0.20 -2.77
N ILE A 247 -14.01 -0.51 -3.06
CA ILE A 247 -13.96 -1.54 -4.11
C ILE A 247 -14.97 -2.65 -3.81
N ALA A 248 -15.01 -3.14 -2.57
CA ALA A 248 -15.96 -4.17 -2.16
C ALA A 248 -17.44 -3.70 -2.27
N GLU A 249 -17.72 -2.42 -2.00
CA GLU A 249 -19.07 -1.87 -2.17
C GLU A 249 -19.46 -1.80 -3.65
N ILE A 250 -18.55 -1.36 -4.54
CA ILE A 250 -18.77 -1.35 -5.99
C ILE A 250 -19.00 -2.78 -6.51
N ALA A 251 -18.17 -3.74 -6.06
CA ALA A 251 -18.28 -5.13 -6.47
C ALA A 251 -19.64 -5.76 -6.13
N ARG A 252 -20.24 -5.37 -4.98
CA ARG A 252 -21.58 -5.84 -4.61
C ARG A 252 -22.67 -5.44 -5.61
N TRP A 253 -22.51 -4.34 -6.33
CA TRP A 253 -23.47 -3.92 -7.36
C TRP A 253 -23.37 -4.78 -8.62
N HIS A 254 -22.24 -5.46 -8.84
CA HIS A 254 -21.99 -6.37 -9.97
C HIS A 254 -22.09 -7.85 -9.59
N GLY A 255 -22.42 -8.17 -8.32
CA GLY A 255 -22.43 -9.52 -7.76
C GLY A 255 -21.07 -9.93 -7.19
N GLU A 256 -21.07 -10.70 -6.11
CA GLU A 256 -19.89 -11.00 -5.26
C GLU A 256 -18.68 -11.60 -5.99
N LYS A 257 -18.86 -12.18 -7.18
CA LYS A 257 -17.75 -12.73 -7.99
C LYS A 257 -16.88 -11.65 -8.65
N ALA A 258 -17.35 -10.40 -8.68
CA ALA A 258 -16.70 -9.30 -9.40
C ALA A 258 -15.60 -8.58 -8.60
N VAL A 259 -15.42 -8.86 -7.30
CA VAL A 259 -14.42 -8.13 -6.47
C VAL A 259 -13.00 -8.24 -7.01
N ALA A 260 -12.63 -9.40 -7.58
CA ALA A 260 -11.29 -9.62 -8.13
C ALA A 260 -11.06 -8.93 -9.48
N ASP A 261 -12.13 -8.48 -10.14
CA ASP A 261 -12.08 -7.95 -11.49
C ASP A 261 -12.14 -6.40 -11.53
N ILE A 262 -12.33 -5.76 -10.35
CA ILE A 262 -12.31 -4.29 -10.26
C ILE A 262 -10.87 -3.81 -10.21
N ASP A 263 -10.46 -3.07 -11.24
CA ASP A 263 -9.15 -2.43 -11.29
C ASP A 263 -9.23 -1.01 -10.70
N ILE A 264 -8.25 -0.66 -9.88
CA ILE A 264 -8.06 0.67 -9.32
C ILE A 264 -6.73 1.23 -9.83
N ASP A 265 -6.78 2.42 -10.41
CA ASP A 265 -5.60 3.19 -10.79
C ASP A 265 -5.42 4.36 -9.81
N VAL A 266 -4.28 4.38 -9.13
CA VAL A 266 -3.92 5.46 -8.19
C VAL A 266 -3.13 6.51 -8.94
N HIS A 267 -3.79 7.59 -9.33
CA HIS A 267 -3.15 8.72 -10.01
C HIS A 267 -2.20 9.48 -9.09
N SER A 268 -2.51 9.53 -7.79
CA SER A 268 -1.65 10.18 -6.80
C SER A 268 -1.97 9.66 -5.40
N GLY A 269 -0.99 9.11 -4.74
CA GLY A 269 -1.01 8.78 -3.32
C GLY A 269 -0.32 9.87 -2.50
N PHE A 270 0.82 9.53 -1.89
CA PHE A 270 1.61 10.48 -1.10
C PHE A 270 2.23 11.58 -1.96
N ARG A 271 2.24 12.81 -1.42
CA ARG A 271 2.94 13.97 -1.97
C ARG A 271 3.77 14.62 -0.89
N ALA A 272 5.09 14.53 -0.96
CA ALA A 272 5.94 15.26 -0.03
C ALA A 272 5.58 16.76 -0.01
N PRO A 273 5.63 17.47 1.14
CA PRO A 273 5.34 18.92 1.19
C PRO A 273 6.12 19.73 0.15
N GLU A 274 7.34 19.35 -0.17
CA GLU A 274 8.13 20.00 -1.24
C GLU A 274 7.50 19.80 -2.61
N HIS A 275 7.05 18.59 -2.93
CA HIS A 275 6.36 18.29 -4.19
C HIS A 275 5.01 19.00 -4.24
N ASN A 276 4.21 18.90 -3.18
CA ASN A 276 2.87 19.50 -3.11
C ASN A 276 2.86 21.01 -3.44
N ARG A 277 3.93 21.74 -3.08
CA ARG A 277 4.05 23.17 -3.42
C ARG A 277 4.19 23.46 -4.91
N ARG A 278 4.59 22.46 -5.70
CA ARG A 278 4.73 22.57 -7.16
C ARG A 278 3.49 22.11 -7.90
N VAL A 279 2.63 21.34 -7.25
CA VAL A 279 1.37 20.86 -7.84
C VAL A 279 0.42 22.02 -7.98
N ARG A 280 0.00 22.29 -9.21
CA ARG A 280 -0.91 23.40 -9.53
C ARG A 280 -2.23 23.24 -8.76
N ARG A 281 -2.67 24.30 -8.10
CA ARG A 281 -3.93 24.35 -7.32
C ARG A 281 -4.03 23.35 -6.15
N ALA A 282 -2.96 22.69 -5.76
CA ALA A 282 -2.96 21.89 -4.54
C ALA A 282 -3.20 22.76 -3.31
N ALA A 283 -4.01 22.26 -2.37
CA ALA A 283 -4.15 22.90 -1.08
C ALA A 283 -2.81 22.90 -0.35
N SER A 284 -2.47 24.01 0.33
CA SER A 284 -1.22 24.11 1.09
C SER A 284 -1.11 23.08 2.21
N ASP A 285 -2.26 22.65 2.76
CA ASP A 285 -2.41 21.61 3.79
C ASP A 285 -3.18 20.41 3.20
N SER A 286 -2.67 19.88 2.09
CA SER A 286 -3.28 18.75 1.38
C SER A 286 -3.10 17.46 2.17
N GLN A 287 -4.14 16.62 2.24
CA GLN A 287 -4.11 15.33 2.93
C GLN A 287 -3.15 14.32 2.27
N HIS A 288 -2.81 14.51 1.01
CA HIS A 288 -1.76 13.72 0.36
C HIS A 288 -0.39 13.84 1.05
N GLN A 289 -0.11 14.97 1.71
CA GLN A 289 1.16 15.18 2.42
C GLN A 289 1.28 14.30 3.68
N TYR A 290 0.14 13.84 4.20
CA TYR A 290 0.07 13.04 5.43
C TYR A 290 -0.10 11.54 5.14
N GLY A 291 -0.20 11.16 3.86
CA GLY A 291 -0.54 9.79 3.48
C GLY A 291 -2.01 9.44 3.67
N ASP A 292 -2.85 10.44 3.97
CA ASP A 292 -4.27 10.28 4.28
C ASP A 292 -5.16 10.27 3.07
N ALA A 293 -4.62 10.52 1.86
CA ALA A 293 -5.42 10.71 0.65
C ALA A 293 -4.86 9.97 -0.57
N ALA A 294 -5.77 9.57 -1.44
CA ALA A 294 -5.49 9.10 -2.79
C ALA A 294 -6.44 9.73 -3.82
N ASP A 295 -5.90 10.05 -4.98
CA ASP A 295 -6.66 10.38 -6.19
C ASP A 295 -6.75 9.10 -7.03
N VAL A 296 -7.94 8.54 -7.22
CA VAL A 296 -8.15 7.22 -7.82
C VAL A 296 -9.11 7.24 -8.99
N ALA A 297 -8.86 6.40 -9.98
CA ALA A 297 -9.76 6.09 -11.07
C ALA A 297 -10.17 4.62 -11.00
N ILE A 298 -11.47 4.36 -11.04
CA ILE A 298 -12.06 3.02 -10.97
C ILE A 298 -13.12 2.92 -12.07
N ASP A 299 -13.05 1.88 -12.89
CA ASP A 299 -14.13 1.52 -13.81
C ASP A 299 -15.26 0.87 -13.00
N ALA A 300 -16.11 1.73 -12.43
CA ALA A 300 -17.12 1.30 -11.46
C ALA A 300 -18.37 0.68 -12.13
N ASN A 301 -18.56 0.88 -13.43
CA ASN A 301 -19.66 0.28 -14.19
C ASN A 301 -19.24 -0.92 -15.04
N GLY A 302 -17.92 -1.21 -15.14
CA GLY A 302 -17.34 -2.36 -15.84
C GLY A 302 -17.42 -2.25 -17.37
N ASP A 303 -17.48 -1.04 -17.95
CA ASP A 303 -17.58 -0.85 -19.39
C ASP A 303 -16.22 -0.65 -20.10
N GLY A 304 -15.13 -0.70 -19.33
CA GLY A 304 -13.75 -0.55 -19.82
C GLY A 304 -13.32 0.91 -20.01
N LYS A 305 -14.08 1.89 -19.48
CA LYS A 305 -13.80 3.32 -19.61
C LYS A 305 -13.99 4.04 -18.28
N ILE A 306 -13.13 5.00 -18.00
CA ILE A 306 -13.28 5.87 -16.83
C ILE A 306 -14.03 7.15 -17.25
N THR A 307 -15.27 7.28 -16.82
CA THR A 307 -16.18 8.36 -17.20
C THR A 307 -16.71 9.14 -15.99
N ALA A 308 -17.51 10.16 -16.22
CA ALA A 308 -18.20 10.87 -15.14
C ALA A 308 -19.27 10.00 -14.45
N ILE A 309 -19.69 8.86 -15.04
CA ILE A 309 -20.60 7.90 -14.41
C ILE A 309 -19.83 7.20 -13.30
N ASP A 310 -18.63 6.71 -13.60
CA ASP A 310 -17.78 5.99 -12.65
C ASP A 310 -17.44 6.86 -11.44
N THR A 311 -17.05 8.12 -11.65
CA THR A 311 -16.77 9.04 -10.55
C THR A 311 -17.97 9.26 -9.62
N ARG A 312 -19.21 9.21 -10.15
CA ARG A 312 -20.43 9.27 -9.32
C ARG A 312 -20.67 7.98 -8.56
N MET A 313 -20.46 6.83 -9.21
CA MET A 313 -20.61 5.51 -8.57
C MET A 313 -19.58 5.34 -7.44
N VAL A 314 -18.31 5.66 -7.69
CA VAL A 314 -17.27 5.68 -6.65
C VAL A 314 -17.65 6.63 -5.51
N GLY A 315 -18.15 7.83 -5.84
CA GLY A 315 -18.63 8.79 -4.85
C GLY A 315 -19.76 8.22 -3.97
N LEU A 316 -20.72 7.50 -4.55
CA LEU A 316 -21.79 6.83 -3.80
C LEU A 316 -21.24 5.70 -2.92
N ALA A 317 -20.30 4.90 -3.42
CA ALA A 317 -19.65 3.86 -2.62
C ALA A 317 -18.93 4.45 -1.41
N VAL A 318 -18.21 5.56 -1.56
CA VAL A 318 -17.57 6.27 -0.44
C VAL A 318 -18.60 6.72 0.61
N GLU A 319 -19.74 7.29 0.18
CA GLU A 319 -20.80 7.69 1.13
C GLU A 319 -21.35 6.49 1.91
N ILE A 320 -21.57 5.36 1.26
CA ILE A 320 -22.05 4.14 1.90
C ILE A 320 -21.02 3.57 2.87
N VAL A 321 -19.75 3.54 2.48
CA VAL A 321 -18.65 3.08 3.33
C VAL A 321 -18.54 3.96 4.58
N GLU A 322 -18.55 5.28 4.46
CA GLU A 322 -18.48 6.19 5.60
C GLU A 322 -19.68 6.10 6.55
N LEU A 323 -20.87 5.75 6.04
CA LEU A 323 -22.05 5.46 6.88
C LEU A 323 -21.86 4.17 7.70
N LYS A 324 -21.24 3.15 7.12
CA LYS A 324 -20.98 1.86 7.77
C LYS A 324 -19.76 1.90 8.71
N HIS A 325 -18.78 2.73 8.37
CA HIS A 325 -17.50 2.87 9.04
C HIS A 325 -17.22 4.35 9.37
N PRO A 326 -17.85 4.91 10.43
CA PRO A 326 -17.72 6.34 10.78
C PRO A 326 -16.29 6.79 11.12
N ASP A 327 -15.42 5.86 11.52
CA ASP A 327 -14.00 6.11 11.79
C ASP A 327 -13.15 6.32 10.53
N LEU A 328 -13.71 6.02 9.34
CA LEU A 328 -13.13 6.26 8.03
C LEU A 328 -13.67 7.53 7.33
N VAL A 329 -14.48 8.34 8.04
CA VAL A 329 -15.02 9.57 7.49
C VAL A 329 -13.92 10.51 7.04
N GLY A 330 -14.09 11.10 5.83
CA GLY A 330 -13.10 12.00 5.26
C GLY A 330 -13.60 12.87 4.13
N GLY A 331 -12.65 13.25 3.28
CA GLY A 331 -12.88 14.03 2.07
C GLY A 331 -13.28 13.17 0.89
N LEU A 332 -14.16 13.74 0.05
CA LEU A 332 -14.54 13.21 -1.25
C LEU A 332 -14.57 14.36 -2.26
N GLY A 333 -13.68 14.32 -3.24
CA GLY A 333 -13.63 15.27 -4.34
C GLY A 333 -13.90 14.56 -5.66
N ILE A 334 -14.84 15.05 -6.46
CA ILE A 334 -15.17 14.49 -7.77
C ILE A 334 -14.58 15.39 -8.86
N TYR A 335 -13.75 14.81 -9.72
CA TYR A 335 -13.09 15.47 -10.84
C TYR A 335 -13.50 14.81 -12.15
N THR A 336 -14.00 15.60 -13.09
CA THR A 336 -14.44 15.10 -14.39
C THR A 336 -13.72 15.84 -15.52
N SER A 337 -13.64 15.22 -16.69
CA SER A 337 -12.93 15.75 -17.87
C SER A 337 -13.39 17.14 -18.34
N GLY A 338 -14.56 17.61 -17.90
CA GLY A 338 -14.98 19.02 -18.11
C GLY A 338 -14.28 20.02 -17.19
N HIS A 339 -13.62 19.52 -16.14
CA HIS A 339 -12.97 20.33 -15.10
C HIS A 339 -11.56 19.82 -14.73
N ALA A 340 -11.12 18.69 -15.28
CA ALA A 340 -9.83 18.08 -15.11
C ALA A 340 -9.38 17.40 -16.40
N SER A 341 -8.09 17.07 -16.54
CA SER A 341 -7.56 16.36 -17.71
C SER A 341 -8.10 14.92 -17.82
N THR A 342 -8.43 14.30 -16.67
CA THR A 342 -8.96 12.94 -16.56
C THR A 342 -10.08 12.87 -15.54
N ASN A 343 -10.88 11.79 -15.59
CA ASN A 343 -11.90 11.53 -14.57
C ASN A 343 -11.28 10.77 -13.42
N TYR A 344 -11.36 11.30 -12.19
CA TYR A 344 -10.88 10.65 -10.99
C TYR A 344 -11.63 11.14 -9.74
N VAL A 345 -11.45 10.44 -8.65
CA VAL A 345 -12.05 10.78 -7.35
C VAL A 345 -10.94 10.90 -6.31
N HIS A 346 -10.95 12.03 -5.59
CA HIS A 346 -10.13 12.18 -4.40
C HIS A 346 -10.86 11.55 -3.21
N ILE A 347 -10.17 10.68 -2.50
CA ILE A 347 -10.67 10.01 -1.29
C ILE A 347 -9.66 10.23 -0.17
N ASP A 348 -10.11 10.63 1.02
CA ASP A 348 -9.23 10.75 2.18
C ASP A 348 -9.90 10.31 3.50
N VAL A 349 -9.09 10.23 4.57
CA VAL A 349 -9.48 9.79 5.91
C VAL A 349 -9.21 10.84 6.99
N ARG A 350 -9.37 12.12 6.66
CA ARG A 350 -9.11 13.27 7.56
C ARG A 350 -9.96 13.33 8.84
N GLY A 351 -10.84 12.37 9.11
CA GLY A 351 -11.69 12.31 10.30
C GLY A 351 -12.87 13.28 10.33
N LYS A 352 -13.09 14.05 9.25
CA LYS A 352 -14.25 14.94 9.11
C LYS A 352 -14.75 14.98 7.68
N ARG A 353 -16.06 15.01 7.53
CA ARG A 353 -16.71 15.03 6.22
C ARG A 353 -16.38 16.32 5.46
N ALA A 354 -15.87 16.19 4.23
CA ALA A 354 -15.65 17.26 3.28
C ALA A 354 -16.03 16.80 1.87
N ARG A 355 -16.78 17.64 1.14
CA ARG A 355 -17.29 17.28 -0.19
C ARG A 355 -17.08 18.45 -1.16
N TRP A 356 -16.50 18.14 -2.32
CA TRP A 356 -16.32 19.15 -3.37
C TRP A 356 -16.33 18.54 -4.77
N ARG A 357 -16.48 19.39 -5.74
CA ARG A 357 -16.23 19.06 -7.14
C ARG A 357 -15.06 19.90 -7.64
N GLY A 358 -14.15 19.27 -8.34
CA GLY A 358 -13.03 19.94 -8.94
C GLY A 358 -13.55 21.00 -9.92
N ARG A 359 -13.10 22.24 -9.74
CA ARG A 359 -13.27 23.31 -10.76
C ARG A 359 -11.99 23.33 -11.56
N GLY A 360 -12.13 23.17 -12.88
CA GLY A 360 -11.04 23.19 -13.84
C GLY A 360 -10.27 24.50 -13.85
#